data_7208e5e80cc79c2300eb0da82ec06f8a
#
_entry.id   7208e5e80cc79c2300eb0da82ec06f8a
#
_cell.length_a   1.000
_cell.length_b   1.000
_cell.length_c   1.000
_cell.angle_alpha   90.00
_cell.angle_beta   90.00
_cell.angle_gamma   90.00
#
_symmetry.space_group_name_H-M   'P 1'
#
loop_
_entity.id
_entity.type
_entity.pdbx_description
1 polymer ?
#
loop_
_entity_poly.entity_id
_entity_poly.type
_entity_poly.pdbx_seq_one_letter_code
_entity_poly.pdbx_strand_id
1 'polypeptide(L)'
;DVEGRLLEDYWDADWDKVELHFAQMKRLGANVVRIHLQVGKFLVAPDQPNEKSLERLSKLITLAERTGLYLDVTGLGCYHKQDVPAWYDNLSESERWAAQAFFWRAIARQCANSPAIFCYDLMNEPVVPVGKGKTGAWLGPAFAGKHFVQYISLDQQDRPREEIAKKWIHQLTAAIREVDQRHLITVGLVDWSLDRPGLRSGFVPSVVCDELDFVCVHLYPEKGKLDDAITTLKGFAIGKPLVIEETFPLKCSPQEFDQFLDRSREHATGWI
;
A
#
# COMPACT_ATOMS: atom_id res chain seq x y z
N ASP A 1 2.66 12.25 6.60
CA ASP A 1 3.44 12.20 7.83
C ASP A 1 3.70 13.60 8.38
N VAL A 2 3.37 13.86 9.64
CA VAL A 2 3.57 15.14 10.32
C VAL A 2 4.51 14.90 11.49
N GLU A 3 5.72 15.46 11.42
CA GLU A 3 6.74 15.32 12.48
C GLU A 3 7.06 13.84 12.80
N GLY A 4 7.10 12.98 11.77
CA GLY A 4 7.31 11.55 11.93
C GLY A 4 6.08 10.75 12.37
N ARG A 5 4.94 11.41 12.62
CA ARG A 5 3.68 10.77 13.01
C ARG A 5 2.89 10.32 11.79
N LEU A 6 2.23 9.17 11.88
CA LEU A 6 1.27 8.70 10.90
C LEU A 6 -0.09 9.38 11.12
N LEU A 7 -0.97 9.33 10.12
CA LEU A 7 -2.28 9.99 10.19
C LEU A 7 -3.07 9.62 11.46
N GLU A 8 -3.12 8.33 11.79
CA GLU A 8 -3.87 7.83 12.96
C GLU A 8 -3.27 8.24 14.32
N ASP A 9 -2.04 8.72 14.33
CA ASP A 9 -1.40 9.17 15.59
C ASP A 9 -1.85 10.59 15.98
N TYR A 10 -2.39 11.36 15.04
CA TYR A 10 -2.79 12.75 15.31
C TYR A 10 -4.22 13.13 14.90
N TRP A 11 -4.95 12.30 14.14
CA TRP A 11 -6.30 12.66 13.68
C TRP A 11 -7.32 12.84 14.79
N ASP A 12 -7.11 12.27 15.97
CA ASP A 12 -7.98 12.48 17.13
C ASP A 12 -7.71 13.81 17.84
N ALA A 13 -6.44 14.16 18.01
CA ALA A 13 -6.02 15.34 18.76
C ALA A 13 -5.94 16.61 17.88
N ASP A 14 -5.54 16.44 16.62
CA ASP A 14 -5.18 17.52 15.71
C ASP A 14 -6.02 17.47 14.40
N TRP A 15 -7.33 17.21 14.49
CA TRP A 15 -8.19 17.09 13.31
C TRP A 15 -8.13 18.32 12.39
N ASP A 16 -8.03 19.51 12.96
CA ASP A 16 -7.91 20.76 12.18
C ASP A 16 -6.70 20.74 11.24
N LYS A 17 -5.61 20.07 11.64
CA LYS A 17 -4.45 19.87 10.77
C LYS A 17 -4.77 18.95 9.59
N VAL A 18 -5.58 17.91 9.81
CA VAL A 18 -6.02 17.02 8.74
C VAL A 18 -6.83 17.81 7.71
N GLU A 19 -7.81 18.61 8.17
CA GLU A 19 -8.61 19.47 7.29
C GLU A 19 -7.74 20.49 6.52
N LEU A 20 -6.79 21.12 7.22
CA LEU A 20 -5.84 22.04 6.61
C LEU A 20 -5.01 21.39 5.52
N HIS A 21 -4.48 20.18 5.76
CA HIS A 21 -3.65 19.44 4.79
C HIS A 21 -4.47 19.04 3.56
N PHE A 22 -5.70 18.57 3.73
CA PHE A 22 -6.60 18.26 2.60
C PHE A 22 -6.86 19.49 1.74
N ALA A 23 -7.14 20.63 2.38
CA ALA A 23 -7.33 21.89 1.68
C ALA A 23 -6.03 22.36 0.96
N GLN A 24 -4.85 22.12 1.55
CA GLN A 24 -3.56 22.45 0.92
C GLN A 24 -3.31 21.57 -0.29
N MET A 25 -3.47 20.26 -0.19
CA MET A 25 -3.30 19.33 -1.31
C MET A 25 -4.23 19.69 -2.47
N LYS A 26 -5.50 20.01 -2.18
CA LYS A 26 -6.43 20.47 -3.22
C LYS A 26 -5.98 21.75 -3.90
N ARG A 27 -5.48 22.74 -3.15
CA ARG A 27 -4.94 23.99 -3.72
C ARG A 27 -3.70 23.77 -4.60
N LEU A 28 -2.90 22.75 -4.28
CA LEU A 28 -1.74 22.35 -5.07
C LEU A 28 -2.13 21.58 -6.34
N GLY A 29 -3.42 21.30 -6.56
CA GLY A 29 -3.91 20.60 -7.74
C GLY A 29 -3.97 19.09 -7.61
N ALA A 30 -3.74 18.53 -6.41
CA ALA A 30 -3.94 17.10 -6.19
C ALA A 30 -5.40 16.70 -6.43
N ASN A 31 -5.60 15.50 -6.97
CA ASN A 31 -6.90 14.87 -7.11
C ASN A 31 -7.00 13.56 -6.31
N VAL A 32 -5.88 12.94 -5.95
CA VAL A 32 -5.79 11.73 -5.12
C VAL A 32 -4.90 12.01 -3.91
N VAL A 33 -5.25 11.42 -2.78
CA VAL A 33 -4.44 11.39 -1.54
C VAL A 33 -4.30 9.95 -1.10
N ARG A 34 -3.06 9.48 -1.00
CA ARG A 34 -2.78 8.16 -0.43
C ARG A 34 -2.75 8.25 1.09
N ILE A 35 -3.51 7.39 1.74
CA ILE A 35 -3.57 7.27 3.20
C ILE A 35 -3.19 5.86 3.62
N HIS A 36 -2.50 5.73 4.74
CA HIS A 36 -2.03 4.45 5.25
C HIS A 36 -2.77 4.09 6.54
N LEU A 37 -3.41 2.92 6.56
CA LEU A 37 -4.18 2.41 7.69
C LEU A 37 -3.43 1.27 8.37
N GLN A 38 -3.18 1.41 9.68
CA GLN A 38 -2.37 0.47 10.45
C GLN A 38 -3.23 -0.64 11.09
N VAL A 39 -2.75 -1.88 11.04
CA VAL A 39 -3.45 -3.03 11.64
C VAL A 39 -3.78 -2.80 13.11
N GLY A 40 -2.80 -2.34 13.91
CA GLY A 40 -2.99 -2.14 15.35
C GLY A 40 -3.95 -1.00 15.72
N LYS A 41 -4.27 -0.12 14.77
CA LYS A 41 -5.26 0.95 14.98
C LYS A 41 -6.68 0.49 14.62
N PHE A 42 -6.82 -0.41 13.63
CA PHE A 42 -8.12 -0.83 13.09
C PHE A 42 -8.61 -2.19 13.60
N LEU A 43 -7.72 -3.02 14.17
CA LEU A 43 -8.10 -4.29 14.79
C LEU A 43 -7.70 -4.35 16.26
N VAL A 44 -8.62 -4.73 17.12
CA VAL A 44 -8.38 -5.00 18.55
C VAL A 44 -8.09 -6.48 18.81
N ALA A 45 -8.59 -7.35 17.91
CA ALA A 45 -8.35 -8.81 17.88
C ALA A 45 -8.42 -9.29 16.41
N PRO A 46 -8.02 -10.54 16.08
CA PRO A 46 -8.00 -11.06 14.71
C PRO A 46 -9.31 -10.91 13.93
N ASP A 47 -10.44 -10.95 14.61
CA ASP A 47 -11.80 -10.90 14.08
C ASP A 47 -12.66 -9.78 14.72
N GLN A 48 -12.01 -8.81 15.35
CA GLN A 48 -12.70 -7.70 16.02
C GLN A 48 -12.16 -6.34 15.55
N PRO A 49 -12.99 -5.51 14.89
CA PRO A 49 -12.58 -4.20 14.45
C PRO A 49 -12.53 -3.20 15.60
N ASN A 50 -11.77 -2.14 15.43
CA ASN A 50 -11.82 -0.96 16.28
C ASN A 50 -12.85 0.03 15.72
N GLU A 51 -14.04 0.02 16.29
CA GLU A 51 -15.15 0.86 15.83
C GLU A 51 -14.81 2.36 15.87
N LYS A 52 -14.03 2.81 16.86
CA LYS A 52 -13.60 4.21 16.93
C LYS A 52 -12.75 4.59 15.71
N SER A 53 -11.85 3.73 15.27
CA SER A 53 -11.03 3.99 14.08
C SER A 53 -11.86 3.95 12.80
N LEU A 54 -12.86 3.06 12.71
CA LEU A 54 -13.81 3.04 11.60
C LEU A 54 -14.65 4.32 11.53
N GLU A 55 -15.11 4.86 12.68
CA GLU A 55 -15.79 6.14 12.74
C GLU A 55 -14.88 7.29 12.26
N ARG A 56 -13.60 7.26 12.63
CA ARG A 56 -12.62 8.25 12.14
C ARG A 56 -12.40 8.15 10.64
N LEU A 57 -12.31 6.93 10.12
CA LEU A 57 -12.24 6.72 8.67
C LEU A 57 -13.46 7.30 7.96
N SER A 58 -14.67 7.11 8.49
CA SER A 58 -15.89 7.72 7.94
C SER A 58 -15.81 9.25 7.90
N LYS A 59 -15.28 9.86 8.96
CA LYS A 59 -15.06 11.29 9.01
C LYS A 59 -14.05 11.76 7.96
N LEU A 60 -12.99 10.99 7.75
CA LEU A 60 -11.97 11.25 6.73
C LEU A 60 -12.55 11.13 5.31
N ILE A 61 -13.36 10.12 5.05
CA ILE A 61 -14.08 9.93 3.78
C ILE A 61 -14.96 11.14 3.50
N THR A 62 -15.75 11.57 4.48
CA THR A 62 -16.59 12.79 4.36
C THR A 62 -15.75 14.04 4.06
N LEU A 63 -14.57 14.16 4.66
CA LEU A 63 -13.65 15.26 4.36
C LEU A 63 -13.16 15.18 2.91
N ALA A 64 -12.79 14.00 2.43
CA ALA A 64 -12.35 13.78 1.05
C ALA A 64 -13.45 14.16 0.05
N GLU A 65 -14.70 13.74 0.28
CA GLU A 65 -15.86 14.11 -0.53
C GLU A 65 -16.06 15.64 -0.58
N ARG A 66 -16.03 16.29 0.59
CA ARG A 66 -16.21 17.75 0.71
C ARG A 66 -15.09 18.53 0.02
N THR A 67 -13.85 18.03 0.04
CA THR A 67 -12.72 18.70 -0.59
C THR A 67 -12.55 18.34 -2.06
N GLY A 68 -13.28 17.33 -2.56
CA GLY A 68 -13.17 16.83 -3.92
C GLY A 68 -11.84 16.15 -4.19
N LEU A 69 -11.34 15.42 -3.20
CA LEU A 69 -10.15 14.55 -3.30
C LEU A 69 -10.60 13.10 -3.29
N TYR A 70 -9.90 12.26 -4.05
CA TYR A 70 -10.04 10.82 -3.96
C TYR A 70 -9.06 10.24 -2.96
N LEU A 71 -9.42 9.12 -2.32
CA LEU A 71 -8.56 8.38 -1.40
C LEU A 71 -8.02 7.11 -2.06
N ASP A 72 -6.72 6.99 -2.08
CA ASP A 72 -6.01 5.74 -2.23
C ASP A 72 -5.79 5.17 -0.83
N VAL A 73 -6.49 4.08 -0.53
CA VAL A 73 -6.53 3.51 0.82
C VAL A 73 -5.55 2.34 0.91
N THR A 74 -4.33 2.64 1.35
CA THR A 74 -3.31 1.62 1.64
C THR A 74 -3.56 1.01 3.02
N GLY A 75 -3.72 -0.29 3.09
CA GLY A 75 -4.01 -1.00 4.33
C GLY A 75 -2.85 -1.77 4.95
N LEU A 76 -3.16 -2.45 6.05
CA LEU A 76 -2.30 -3.39 6.73
C LEU A 76 -0.95 -2.82 7.21
N GLY A 77 -0.87 -1.50 7.44
CA GLY A 77 0.34 -0.83 7.90
C GLY A 77 0.84 -1.37 9.24
N CYS A 78 2.16 -1.58 9.33
CA CYS A 78 2.90 -1.98 10.53
C CYS A 78 4.21 -1.19 10.63
N TYR A 79 4.12 0.13 10.48
CA TYR A 79 5.30 0.98 10.29
C TYR A 79 6.19 1.10 11.53
N HIS A 80 5.61 1.08 12.73
CA HIS A 80 6.34 1.08 13.98
C HIS A 80 6.17 -0.25 14.70
N LYS A 81 7.27 -0.94 14.98
CA LYS A 81 7.23 -2.27 15.60
C LYS A 81 6.48 -2.30 16.94
N GLN A 82 6.62 -1.25 17.74
CA GLN A 82 5.94 -1.12 19.03
C GLN A 82 4.41 -1.00 18.93
N ASP A 83 3.89 -0.58 17.77
CA ASP A 83 2.46 -0.40 17.54
C ASP A 83 1.80 -1.66 16.93
N VAL A 84 2.62 -2.65 16.57
CA VAL A 84 2.12 -3.94 16.07
C VAL A 84 1.61 -4.78 17.25
N PRO A 85 0.33 -5.20 17.23
CA PRO A 85 -0.21 -6.00 18.32
C PRO A 85 0.53 -7.33 18.49
N ALA A 86 0.85 -7.69 19.73
CA ALA A 86 1.55 -8.94 20.00
C ALA A 86 0.81 -10.18 19.48
N TRP A 87 -0.54 -10.17 19.53
CA TRP A 87 -1.34 -11.25 18.97
C TRP A 87 -1.11 -11.40 17.46
N TYR A 88 -0.97 -10.28 16.72
CA TYR A 88 -0.79 -10.29 15.26
C TYR A 88 0.58 -10.84 14.85
N ASP A 89 1.62 -10.59 15.64
CA ASP A 89 2.95 -11.16 15.40
C ASP A 89 3.03 -12.66 15.65
N ASN A 90 2.19 -13.17 16.55
CA ASN A 90 2.17 -14.58 16.95
C ASN A 90 1.27 -15.46 16.09
N LEU A 91 0.50 -14.89 15.16
CA LEU A 91 -0.34 -15.64 14.25
C LEU A 91 0.51 -16.49 13.28
N SER A 92 0.03 -17.67 12.95
CA SER A 92 0.49 -18.43 11.80
C SER A 92 0.19 -17.68 10.50
N GLU A 93 0.79 -18.09 9.39
CA GLU A 93 0.56 -17.48 8.06
C GLU A 93 -0.95 -17.45 7.73
N SER A 94 -1.65 -18.59 7.88
CA SER A 94 -3.07 -18.68 7.55
C SER A 94 -3.97 -17.84 8.47
N GLU A 95 -3.68 -17.80 9.77
CA GLU A 95 -4.41 -16.96 10.71
C GLU A 95 -4.15 -15.48 10.46
N ARG A 96 -2.90 -15.10 10.11
CA ARG A 96 -2.53 -13.74 9.75
C ARG A 96 -3.26 -13.27 8.50
N TRP A 97 -3.31 -14.10 7.45
CA TRP A 97 -4.07 -13.79 6.24
C TRP A 97 -5.57 -13.69 6.50
N ALA A 98 -6.12 -14.52 7.39
CA ALA A 98 -7.52 -14.41 7.80
C ALA A 98 -7.81 -13.09 8.53
N ALA A 99 -6.94 -12.67 9.45
CA ALA A 99 -7.06 -11.37 10.12
C ALA A 99 -6.91 -10.20 9.12
N GLN A 100 -6.02 -10.31 8.13
CA GLN A 100 -5.87 -9.31 7.06
C GLN A 100 -7.11 -9.23 6.16
N ALA A 101 -7.70 -10.36 5.82
CA ALA A 101 -8.97 -10.42 5.08
C ALA A 101 -10.12 -9.80 5.89
N PHE A 102 -10.16 -10.05 7.20
CA PHE A 102 -11.13 -9.41 8.10
C PHE A 102 -10.92 -7.88 8.15
N PHE A 103 -9.69 -7.41 8.28
CA PHE A 103 -9.35 -5.98 8.22
C PHE A 103 -9.92 -5.36 6.93
N TRP A 104 -9.61 -5.94 5.78
CA TRP A 104 -10.06 -5.42 4.50
C TRP A 104 -11.58 -5.42 4.33
N ARG A 105 -12.26 -6.47 4.82
CA ARG A 105 -13.73 -6.51 4.81
C ARG A 105 -14.32 -5.38 5.66
N ALA A 106 -13.73 -5.08 6.82
CA ALA A 106 -14.19 -3.98 7.69
C ALA A 106 -13.96 -2.61 7.03
N ILE A 107 -12.77 -2.36 6.48
CA ILE A 107 -12.44 -1.12 5.78
C ILE A 107 -13.31 -0.95 4.53
N ALA A 108 -13.39 -1.96 3.67
CA ALA A 108 -14.17 -1.88 2.44
C ALA A 108 -15.67 -1.64 2.72
N ARG A 109 -16.23 -2.25 3.76
CA ARG A 109 -17.63 -1.98 4.18
C ARG A 109 -17.84 -0.51 4.55
N GLN A 110 -16.85 0.12 5.17
CA GLN A 110 -16.91 1.53 5.55
C GLN A 110 -16.80 2.45 4.32
N CYS A 111 -16.05 2.02 3.31
CA CYS A 111 -15.72 2.79 2.10
C CYS A 111 -16.75 2.61 0.97
N ALA A 112 -17.45 1.48 0.91
CA ALA A 112 -18.20 0.99 -0.26
C ALA A 112 -19.19 1.98 -0.88
N ASN A 113 -19.79 2.86 -0.09
CA ASN A 113 -20.82 3.80 -0.55
C ASN A 113 -20.27 5.18 -0.94
N SER A 114 -19.00 5.48 -0.69
CA SER A 114 -18.42 6.78 -0.97
C SER A 114 -17.91 6.89 -2.41
N PRO A 115 -18.23 7.97 -3.12
CA PRO A 115 -17.63 8.25 -4.42
C PRO A 115 -16.18 8.76 -4.32
N ALA A 116 -15.68 9.06 -3.13
CA ALA A 116 -14.35 9.60 -2.92
C ALA A 116 -13.27 8.51 -2.78
N ILE A 117 -13.63 7.24 -2.85
CA ILE A 117 -12.62 6.16 -2.85
C ILE A 117 -12.12 5.96 -4.29
N PHE A 118 -10.82 6.08 -4.49
CA PHE A 118 -10.14 5.73 -5.73
C PHE A 118 -9.88 4.23 -5.78
N CYS A 119 -9.16 3.73 -4.79
CA CYS A 119 -8.79 2.32 -4.72
C CYS A 119 -8.49 1.84 -3.30
N TYR A 120 -8.38 0.53 -3.18
CA TYR A 120 -7.77 -0.17 -2.06
C TYR A 120 -6.39 -0.67 -2.51
N ASP A 121 -5.34 -0.18 -1.89
CA ASP A 121 -3.99 -0.72 -2.00
C ASP A 121 -3.79 -1.75 -0.88
N LEU A 122 -3.70 -3.03 -1.25
CA LEU A 122 -3.73 -4.16 -0.32
C LEU A 122 -2.65 -4.08 0.77
N MET A 123 -1.49 -3.58 0.46
CA MET A 123 -0.38 -3.39 1.40
C MET A 123 0.76 -2.60 0.75
N ASN A 124 1.37 -1.72 1.52
CA ASN A 124 2.64 -1.10 1.15
C ASN A 124 3.76 -2.15 1.09
N GLU A 125 4.40 -2.30 -0.06
CA GLU A 125 5.61 -3.10 -0.29
C GLU A 125 5.59 -4.53 0.30
N PRO A 126 4.59 -5.36 -0.03
CA PRO A 126 4.58 -6.75 0.42
C PRO A 126 5.68 -7.58 -0.27
N VAL A 127 6.24 -8.52 0.48
CA VAL A 127 7.30 -9.41 0.01
C VAL A 127 7.08 -10.85 0.50
N VAL A 128 7.38 -11.81 -0.34
CA VAL A 128 7.60 -13.19 0.04
C VAL A 128 9.11 -13.42 0.11
N PRO A 129 9.72 -13.51 1.28
CA PRO A 129 11.17 -13.74 1.40
C PRO A 129 11.55 -15.16 0.95
N VAL A 130 12.83 -15.35 0.65
CA VAL A 130 13.36 -16.68 0.31
C VAL A 130 13.56 -17.52 1.57
N GLY A 131 13.18 -18.79 1.52
CA GLY A 131 13.47 -19.78 2.56
C GLY A 131 12.57 -19.64 3.79
N LYS A 132 13.18 -19.77 4.98
CA LYS A 132 12.47 -19.76 6.26
C LYS A 132 12.96 -18.62 7.15
N GLY A 133 12.05 -17.73 7.49
CA GLY A 133 12.27 -16.66 8.45
C GLY A 133 12.09 -17.12 9.90
N LYS A 134 12.39 -16.21 10.82
CA LYS A 134 12.10 -16.40 12.26
C LYS A 134 10.64 -16.10 12.54
N THR A 135 10.00 -16.89 13.41
CA THR A 135 8.65 -16.60 13.89
C THR A 135 8.55 -15.16 14.44
N GLY A 136 7.51 -14.44 14.06
CA GLY A 136 7.29 -13.04 14.44
C GLY A 136 8.11 -12.00 13.68
N ALA A 137 9.00 -12.40 12.77
CA ALA A 137 9.82 -11.48 11.96
C ALA A 137 9.12 -11.08 10.65
N TRP A 138 7.92 -10.52 10.77
CA TRP A 138 7.08 -10.13 9.64
C TRP A 138 7.45 -8.81 8.96
N LEU A 139 8.41 -8.06 9.52
CA LEU A 139 8.80 -6.75 9.03
C LEU A 139 10.17 -6.80 8.39
N GLY A 140 10.33 -6.14 7.25
CA GLY A 140 11.61 -5.89 6.62
C GLY A 140 12.49 -4.94 7.43
N PRO A 141 13.72 -4.66 6.99
CA PRO A 141 14.60 -3.71 7.64
C PRO A 141 13.94 -2.33 7.79
N ALA A 142 14.20 -1.66 8.92
CA ALA A 142 13.72 -0.30 9.10
C ALA A 142 14.51 0.69 8.24
N PHE A 143 13.80 1.67 7.67
CA PHE A 143 14.35 2.85 7.02
C PHE A 143 13.77 4.10 7.68
N ALA A 144 14.60 5.06 8.06
CA ALA A 144 14.19 6.26 8.78
C ALA A 144 13.27 5.99 10.00
N GLY A 145 13.54 4.89 10.72
CA GLY A 145 12.79 4.49 11.92
C GLY A 145 11.45 3.80 11.66
N LYS A 146 11.12 3.52 10.40
CA LYS A 146 9.87 2.86 10.01
C LYS A 146 10.11 1.61 9.17
N HIS A 147 9.21 0.64 9.25
CA HIS A 147 9.21 -0.60 8.45
C HIS A 147 8.23 -0.47 7.29
N PHE A 148 8.74 -0.19 6.09
CA PHE A 148 7.91 -0.02 4.89
C PHE A 148 7.62 -1.35 4.20
N VAL A 149 8.59 -2.27 4.20
CA VAL A 149 8.46 -3.61 3.62
C VAL A 149 7.89 -4.57 4.66
N GLN A 150 6.90 -5.36 4.27
CA GLN A 150 6.31 -6.40 5.12
C GLN A 150 6.38 -7.76 4.43
N TYR A 151 6.63 -8.80 5.23
CA TYR A 151 6.61 -10.18 4.76
C TYR A 151 5.21 -10.77 4.92
N ILE A 152 4.68 -11.37 3.85
CA ILE A 152 3.36 -12.04 3.88
C ILE A 152 3.46 -13.52 4.21
N SER A 153 4.67 -14.10 4.16
CA SER A 153 4.98 -15.48 4.54
C SER A 153 6.32 -15.49 5.26
N LEU A 154 6.49 -16.37 6.24
CA LEU A 154 7.78 -16.58 6.92
C LEU A 154 8.40 -17.95 6.60
N ASP A 155 7.67 -18.82 5.94
CA ASP A 155 8.14 -20.15 5.54
C ASP A 155 7.67 -20.47 4.13
N GLN A 156 8.54 -20.26 3.17
CA GLN A 156 8.26 -20.55 1.77
C GLN A 156 7.95 -22.04 1.54
N GLN A 157 8.59 -22.94 2.29
CA GLN A 157 8.59 -24.38 2.03
C GLN A 157 8.99 -24.65 0.56
N ASP A 158 8.32 -25.60 -0.10
CA ASP A 158 8.53 -25.90 -1.52
C ASP A 158 7.58 -25.11 -2.46
N ARG A 159 6.91 -24.09 -1.95
CA ARG A 159 5.96 -23.29 -2.72
C ARG A 159 6.70 -22.23 -3.57
N PRO A 160 6.36 -22.06 -4.86
CA PRO A 160 6.80 -20.91 -5.62
C PRO A 160 6.34 -19.59 -4.93
N ARG A 161 7.24 -18.62 -4.87
CA ARG A 161 6.97 -17.35 -4.15
C ARG A 161 5.80 -16.59 -4.78
N GLU A 162 5.71 -16.62 -6.10
CA GLU A 162 4.66 -16.00 -6.89
C GLU A 162 3.29 -16.62 -6.58
N GLU A 163 3.24 -17.94 -6.35
CA GLU A 163 2.00 -18.63 -5.97
C GLU A 163 1.54 -18.27 -4.55
N ILE A 164 2.48 -18.05 -3.63
CA ILE A 164 2.17 -17.52 -2.30
C ILE A 164 1.57 -16.12 -2.43
N ALA A 165 2.21 -15.24 -3.18
CA ALA A 165 1.75 -13.87 -3.40
C ALA A 165 0.35 -13.84 -4.08
N LYS A 166 0.15 -14.66 -5.11
CA LYS A 166 -1.12 -14.78 -5.83
C LYS A 166 -2.26 -15.24 -4.92
N LYS A 167 -2.03 -16.26 -4.09
CA LYS A 167 -3.03 -16.75 -3.12
C LYS A 167 -3.38 -15.70 -2.08
N TRP A 168 -2.38 -14.96 -1.61
CA TRP A 168 -2.60 -13.87 -0.65
C TRP A 168 -3.46 -12.75 -1.29
N ILE A 169 -3.14 -12.31 -2.49
CA ILE A 169 -3.93 -11.32 -3.23
C ILE A 169 -5.37 -11.82 -3.40
N HIS A 170 -5.54 -13.06 -3.88
CA HIS A 170 -6.86 -13.67 -4.06
C HIS A 170 -7.70 -13.62 -2.78
N GLN A 171 -7.12 -14.00 -1.64
CA GLN A 171 -7.85 -14.00 -0.36
C GLN A 171 -8.29 -12.59 0.06
N LEU A 172 -7.45 -11.58 -0.14
CA LEU A 172 -7.77 -10.21 0.25
C LEU A 172 -8.74 -9.53 -0.73
N THR A 173 -8.55 -9.72 -2.03
CA THR A 173 -9.47 -9.21 -3.05
C THR A 173 -10.86 -9.82 -2.89
N ALA A 174 -10.95 -11.13 -2.63
CA ALA A 174 -12.22 -11.79 -2.35
C ALA A 174 -12.94 -11.17 -1.14
N ALA A 175 -12.21 -10.91 -0.04
CA ALA A 175 -12.77 -10.29 1.16
C ALA A 175 -13.30 -8.86 0.92
N ILE A 176 -12.61 -8.07 0.08
CA ILE A 176 -13.09 -6.75 -0.34
C ILE A 176 -14.33 -6.91 -1.22
N ARG A 177 -14.28 -7.79 -2.22
CA ARG A 177 -15.36 -7.99 -3.19
C ARG A 177 -16.65 -8.57 -2.59
N GLU A 178 -16.60 -9.20 -1.41
CA GLU A 178 -17.81 -9.56 -0.65
C GLU A 178 -18.69 -8.35 -0.31
N VAL A 179 -18.11 -7.17 -0.14
CA VAL A 179 -18.80 -5.96 0.36
C VAL A 179 -18.70 -4.77 -0.60
N ASP A 180 -17.73 -4.76 -1.48
CA ASP A 180 -17.52 -3.67 -2.45
C ASP A 180 -17.12 -4.23 -3.83
N GLN A 181 -18.05 -4.11 -4.79
CA GLN A 181 -17.88 -4.56 -6.17
C GLN A 181 -17.42 -3.43 -7.11
N ARG A 182 -17.24 -2.21 -6.61
CA ARG A 182 -17.12 -1.01 -7.43
C ARG A 182 -15.72 -0.40 -7.44
N HIS A 183 -15.12 -0.22 -6.27
CA HIS A 183 -13.84 0.49 -6.17
C HIS A 183 -12.69 -0.37 -6.66
N LEU A 184 -11.65 0.29 -7.17
CA LEU A 184 -10.48 -0.38 -7.73
C LEU A 184 -9.63 -1.02 -6.63
N ILE A 185 -8.90 -2.08 -6.98
CA ILE A 185 -7.97 -2.76 -6.08
C ILE A 185 -6.61 -2.84 -6.75
N THR A 186 -5.57 -2.55 -5.97
CA THR A 186 -4.16 -2.68 -6.35
C THR A 186 -3.31 -3.20 -5.19
N VAL A 187 -2.00 -3.25 -5.38
CA VAL A 187 -1.00 -3.54 -4.35
C VAL A 187 0.27 -2.75 -4.64
N GLY A 188 0.82 -2.08 -3.63
CA GLY A 188 2.02 -1.25 -3.73
C GLY A 188 3.28 -2.09 -3.97
N LEU A 189 3.70 -2.24 -5.24
CA LEU A 189 4.84 -3.07 -5.62
C LEU A 189 6.15 -2.29 -5.55
N VAL A 190 7.19 -2.93 -5.00
CA VAL A 190 8.55 -2.40 -5.06
C VAL A 190 9.13 -2.51 -6.49
N ASP A 191 10.04 -1.63 -6.87
CA ASP A 191 10.67 -1.59 -8.20
C ASP A 191 11.44 -2.87 -8.57
N TRP A 192 11.88 -3.64 -7.56
CA TRP A 192 12.54 -4.94 -7.73
C TRP A 192 11.56 -6.14 -7.73
N SER A 193 10.25 -5.90 -7.91
CA SER A 193 9.24 -6.96 -8.14
C SER A 193 9.34 -7.59 -9.54
N LEU A 194 10.09 -6.99 -10.44
CA LEU A 194 10.38 -7.59 -11.74
C LEU A 194 11.23 -8.86 -11.59
N ASP A 195 10.98 -9.85 -12.43
CA ASP A 195 11.74 -11.09 -12.47
C ASP A 195 13.17 -10.82 -12.97
N ARG A 196 14.04 -10.48 -12.05
CA ARG A 196 15.48 -10.23 -12.30
C ARG A 196 16.33 -11.18 -11.48
N PRO A 197 17.49 -11.62 -11.99
CA PRO A 197 18.41 -12.45 -11.21
C PRO A 197 18.78 -11.77 -9.88
N GLY A 198 18.58 -12.48 -8.77
CA GLY A 198 19.07 -12.13 -7.44
C GLY A 198 18.16 -11.27 -6.55
N LEU A 199 17.18 -10.55 -7.10
CA LEU A 199 16.25 -9.74 -6.30
C LEU A 199 14.82 -10.01 -6.75
N ARG A 200 14.04 -10.67 -5.91
CA ARG A 200 12.63 -11.01 -6.16
C ARG A 200 11.80 -10.74 -4.92
N SER A 201 10.72 -9.98 -5.07
CA SER A 201 9.73 -9.80 -4.01
C SER A 201 8.78 -11.00 -3.87
N GLY A 202 8.68 -11.83 -4.92
CA GLY A 202 7.61 -12.81 -5.10
C GLY A 202 6.34 -12.22 -5.74
N PHE A 203 6.28 -10.90 -5.89
CA PHE A 203 5.15 -10.17 -6.48
C PHE A 203 5.42 -9.78 -7.94
N VAL A 204 5.74 -10.76 -8.79
CA VAL A 204 5.98 -10.51 -10.22
C VAL A 204 4.69 -10.05 -10.90
N PRO A 205 4.63 -8.83 -11.48
CA PRO A 205 3.39 -8.22 -11.95
C PRO A 205 2.59 -9.11 -12.92
N SER A 206 3.26 -9.74 -13.88
CA SER A 206 2.63 -10.63 -14.88
C SER A 206 1.99 -11.89 -14.28
N VAL A 207 2.30 -12.23 -13.02
CA VAL A 207 1.75 -13.42 -12.33
C VAL A 207 0.69 -13.02 -11.31
N VAL A 208 0.92 -11.91 -10.58
CA VAL A 208 0.11 -11.58 -9.42
C VAL A 208 -0.99 -10.56 -9.69
N CYS A 209 -0.91 -9.78 -10.79
CA CYS A 209 -1.85 -8.69 -11.03
C CYS A 209 -3.13 -9.11 -11.78
N ASP A 210 -3.39 -10.40 -12.00
CA ASP A 210 -4.59 -10.86 -12.73
C ASP A 210 -5.90 -10.34 -12.08
N GLU A 211 -5.98 -10.39 -10.75
CA GLU A 211 -7.15 -9.98 -9.96
C GLU A 211 -7.14 -8.51 -9.54
N LEU A 212 -6.09 -7.76 -9.88
CA LEU A 212 -5.98 -6.34 -9.60
C LEU A 212 -6.51 -5.52 -10.78
N ASP A 213 -7.08 -4.36 -10.50
CA ASP A 213 -7.65 -3.49 -11.53
C ASP A 213 -6.58 -2.71 -12.30
N PHE A 214 -5.48 -2.38 -11.64
CA PHE A 214 -4.33 -1.70 -12.23
C PHE A 214 -3.04 -2.08 -11.49
N VAL A 215 -1.90 -1.71 -12.06
CA VAL A 215 -0.58 -1.98 -11.49
C VAL A 215 -0.06 -0.74 -10.81
N CYS A 216 0.39 -0.87 -9.56
CA CYS A 216 1.15 0.15 -8.87
C CYS A 216 2.61 -0.22 -8.74
N VAL A 217 3.50 0.79 -8.75
CA VAL A 217 4.93 0.63 -8.48
C VAL A 217 5.46 1.78 -7.64
N HIS A 218 6.30 1.46 -6.66
CA HIS A 218 7.13 2.42 -5.93
C HIS A 218 8.47 2.52 -6.64
N LEU A 219 8.77 3.65 -7.26
CA LEU A 219 9.93 3.81 -8.10
C LEU A 219 10.63 5.15 -7.84
N TYR A 220 11.86 5.07 -7.34
CA TYR A 220 12.68 6.22 -7.01
C TYR A 220 13.85 6.33 -8.00
N PRO A 221 13.85 7.33 -8.91
CA PRO A 221 14.94 7.50 -9.85
C PRO A 221 16.25 7.81 -9.12
N GLU A 222 17.35 7.24 -9.61
CA GLU A 222 18.69 7.49 -9.08
C GLU A 222 19.43 8.50 -9.97
N LYS A 223 20.32 9.28 -9.34
CA LYS A 223 21.16 10.26 -10.03
C LYS A 223 21.95 9.62 -11.17
N GLY A 224 21.80 10.19 -12.37
CA GLY A 224 22.48 9.71 -13.58
C GLY A 224 21.96 8.39 -14.15
N LYS A 225 20.83 7.86 -13.62
CA LYS A 225 20.28 6.57 -14.03
C LYS A 225 18.79 6.65 -14.44
N LEU A 226 18.38 7.77 -15.04
CA LEU A 226 16.98 7.94 -15.45
C LEU A 226 16.54 6.90 -16.50
N ASP A 227 17.44 6.47 -17.39
CA ASP A 227 17.14 5.44 -18.38
C ASP A 227 16.85 4.07 -17.72
N ASP A 228 17.54 3.76 -16.63
CA ASP A 228 17.29 2.54 -15.84
C ASP A 228 15.91 2.60 -15.17
N ALA A 229 15.54 3.77 -14.62
CA ALA A 229 14.22 3.98 -14.02
C ALA A 229 13.09 3.82 -15.05
N ILE A 230 13.22 4.41 -16.23
CA ILE A 230 12.25 4.25 -17.33
C ILE A 230 12.20 2.80 -17.82
N THR A 231 13.35 2.14 -17.93
CA THR A 231 13.41 0.72 -18.31
C THR A 231 12.73 -0.17 -17.26
N THR A 232 12.92 0.14 -15.98
CA THR A 232 12.23 -0.53 -14.89
C THR A 232 10.71 -0.32 -15.00
N LEU A 233 10.27 0.92 -15.17
CA LEU A 233 8.84 1.26 -15.33
C LEU A 233 8.19 0.48 -16.48
N LYS A 234 8.85 0.40 -17.63
CA LYS A 234 8.40 -0.41 -18.79
C LYS A 234 8.19 -1.89 -18.44
N GLY A 235 9.00 -2.43 -17.54
CA GLY A 235 8.87 -3.81 -17.08
C GLY A 235 7.58 -4.10 -16.31
N PHE A 236 6.91 -3.06 -15.78
CA PHE A 236 5.61 -3.19 -15.12
C PHE A 236 4.41 -3.07 -16.09
N ALA A 237 4.65 -2.74 -17.36
CA ALA A 237 3.60 -2.61 -18.37
C ALA A 237 3.12 -4.00 -18.83
N ILE A 238 2.06 -4.50 -18.22
CA ILE A 238 1.48 -5.83 -18.51
C ILE A 238 0.10 -5.76 -19.19
N GLY A 239 -0.22 -4.62 -19.82
CA GLY A 239 -1.50 -4.41 -20.49
C GLY A 239 -2.62 -3.88 -19.59
N LYS A 240 -2.32 -3.55 -18.32
CA LYS A 240 -3.20 -2.84 -17.40
C LYS A 240 -2.72 -1.39 -17.22
N PRO A 241 -3.58 -0.45 -16.77
CA PRO A 241 -3.13 0.87 -16.36
C PRO A 241 -2.00 0.75 -15.33
N LEU A 242 -1.00 1.62 -15.44
CA LEU A 242 0.18 1.63 -14.57
C LEU A 242 0.28 2.96 -13.84
N VAL A 243 0.36 2.92 -12.51
CA VAL A 243 0.49 4.09 -11.65
C VAL A 243 1.82 4.03 -10.90
N ILE A 244 2.57 5.13 -10.89
CA ILE A 244 3.69 5.31 -9.97
C ILE A 244 3.09 5.82 -8.66
N GLU A 245 2.87 4.91 -7.74
CA GLU A 245 2.12 5.17 -6.51
C GLU A 245 2.96 5.84 -5.43
N GLU A 246 4.27 5.66 -5.50
CA GLU A 246 5.19 6.30 -4.57
C GLU A 246 6.47 6.69 -5.28
N THR A 247 6.77 8.00 -5.31
CA THR A 247 8.00 8.53 -5.90
C THR A 247 8.30 9.94 -5.36
N PHE A 248 9.56 10.23 -5.14
CA PHE A 248 10.07 11.58 -4.82
C PHE A 248 11.58 11.61 -5.03
N PRO A 249 12.25 12.79 -5.06
CA PRO A 249 13.68 12.90 -5.34
C PRO A 249 14.57 12.43 -4.17
N LEU A 250 14.38 11.16 -3.75
CA LEU A 250 15.14 10.54 -2.66
C LEU A 250 16.62 10.35 -3.02
N LYS A 251 16.89 9.97 -4.28
CA LYS A 251 18.23 9.55 -4.74
C LYS A 251 18.73 10.35 -5.95
N CYS A 252 18.02 11.39 -6.38
CA CYS A 252 18.36 12.24 -7.51
C CYS A 252 18.12 13.72 -7.19
N SER A 253 18.54 14.62 -8.08
CA SER A 253 18.24 16.04 -7.96
C SER A 253 16.77 16.32 -8.32
N PRO A 254 16.20 17.47 -7.86
CA PRO A 254 14.86 17.90 -8.28
C PRO A 254 14.72 17.99 -9.80
N GLN A 255 15.75 18.47 -10.50
CA GLN A 255 15.76 18.60 -11.97
C GLN A 255 15.72 17.24 -12.67
N GLU A 256 16.47 16.24 -12.17
CA GLU A 256 16.38 14.87 -12.68
C GLU A 256 15.02 14.24 -12.37
N PHE A 257 14.44 14.57 -11.22
CA PHE A 257 13.09 14.10 -10.85
C PHE A 257 12.03 14.66 -11.80
N ASP A 258 12.08 15.95 -12.13
CA ASP A 258 11.18 16.56 -13.12
C ASP A 258 11.31 15.88 -14.49
N GLN A 259 12.54 15.60 -14.93
CA GLN A 259 12.79 14.87 -16.18
C GLN A 259 12.24 13.44 -16.12
N PHE A 260 12.34 12.78 -14.96
CA PHE A 260 11.74 11.45 -14.75
C PHE A 260 10.23 11.50 -14.87
N LEU A 261 9.57 12.44 -14.21
CA LEU A 261 8.11 12.61 -14.29
C LEU A 261 7.67 12.86 -15.75
N ASP A 262 8.33 13.74 -16.47
CA ASP A 262 8.00 14.03 -17.87
C ASP A 262 8.16 12.80 -18.78
N ARG A 263 9.25 12.06 -18.64
CA ARG A 263 9.50 10.85 -19.44
C ARG A 263 8.58 9.68 -19.07
N SER A 264 8.18 9.59 -17.80
CA SER A 264 7.31 8.51 -17.33
C SER A 264 5.88 8.62 -17.87
N ARG A 265 5.43 9.81 -18.34
CA ARG A 265 4.10 10.05 -18.95
C ARG A 265 3.79 9.16 -20.13
N GLU A 266 4.81 8.67 -20.84
CA GLU A 266 4.61 7.74 -21.95
C GLU A 266 4.25 6.32 -21.50
N HIS A 267 4.42 6.00 -20.20
CA HIS A 267 4.31 4.65 -19.66
C HIS A 267 3.38 4.54 -18.46
N ALA A 268 3.25 5.60 -17.66
CA ALA A 268 2.37 5.66 -16.50
C ALA A 268 1.13 6.51 -16.78
N THR A 269 0.01 6.10 -16.21
CA THR A 269 -1.29 6.80 -16.30
C THR A 269 -1.51 7.78 -15.16
N GLY A 270 -0.68 7.73 -14.11
CA GLY A 270 -0.75 8.63 -12.95
C GLY A 270 0.43 8.50 -11.99
N TRP A 271 0.52 9.48 -11.10
CA TRP A 271 1.47 9.53 -9.99
C TRP A 271 0.71 9.89 -8.72
N ILE A 272 1.06 9.27 -7.60
CA ILE A 272 0.50 9.54 -6.27
C ILE A 272 1.63 9.90 -5.31
#